data_c1b1eb544a76b8d162fdd7cc37d45f72
#
_entry.id   c1b1eb544a76b8d162fdd7cc37d45f72
#
_cell.length_a   1.000
_cell.length_b   1.000
_cell.length_c   1.000
_cell.angle_alpha   90.00
_cell.angle_beta   90.00
_cell.angle_gamma   90.00
#
_symmetry.space_group_name_H-M   'P 1'
#
loop_
_entity.id
_entity.type
_entity.pdbx_description
1 polymer ?
#
loop_
_entity_poly.entity_id
_entity_poly.type
_entity_poly.pdbx_seq_one_letter_code
_entity_poly.pdbx_strand_id
1 'polypeptide(L)'
;MINQIFLSLPVADLQRSISFFKALGFVHNPQFSDDTAACIVISDAISVMLSSHAKFREFTPKAVCDTSVAIEVLISLSCESREQVDELVAKALAAGGSTYDKPEDFGFMYTHSFVDPDGHGWGLLHMVSQPAPQ
;
A
#
# COMPACT_ATOMS: atom_id res chain seq x y z
N MET A 1 -9.09 0.47 -23.15
CA MET A 1 -9.62 0.89 -21.83
C MET A 1 -8.57 0.59 -20.76
N ILE A 2 -8.34 1.54 -19.89
CA ILE A 2 -7.42 1.34 -18.75
C ILE A 2 -8.18 0.57 -17.68
N ASN A 3 -7.65 -0.57 -17.23
CA ASN A 3 -8.36 -1.45 -16.30
C ASN A 3 -7.50 -1.98 -15.15
N GLN A 4 -6.23 -1.63 -15.10
CA GLN A 4 -5.33 -2.07 -14.02
C GLN A 4 -4.34 -0.98 -13.69
N ILE A 5 -3.89 -0.95 -12.44
CA ILE A 5 -2.81 -0.08 -12.01
C ILE A 5 -1.70 -0.96 -11.39
N PHE A 6 -0.46 -0.66 -11.75
CA PHE A 6 0.74 -1.27 -11.15
C PHE A 6 1.54 -0.15 -10.51
N LEU A 7 1.69 -0.24 -9.20
CA LEU A 7 2.43 0.76 -8.41
C LEU A 7 3.81 0.19 -8.10
N SER A 8 4.86 0.88 -8.51
CA SER A 8 6.23 0.47 -8.18
C SER A 8 6.72 1.26 -6.97
N LEU A 9 7.12 0.57 -5.92
CA LEU A 9 7.60 1.18 -4.69
C LEU A 9 8.99 0.65 -4.35
N PRO A 10 9.96 1.53 -4.03
CA PRO A 10 11.28 1.09 -3.59
C PRO A 10 11.22 0.61 -2.15
N VAL A 11 11.92 -0.49 -1.87
CA VAL A 11 11.99 -1.09 -0.53
C VAL A 11 13.44 -1.42 -0.18
N ALA A 12 13.80 -1.26 1.09
CA ALA A 12 15.14 -1.55 1.56
C ALA A 12 15.40 -3.05 1.73
N ASP A 13 14.37 -3.79 2.18
CA ASP A 13 14.46 -5.23 2.43
C ASP A 13 13.24 -5.89 1.79
N LEU A 14 13.46 -6.53 0.65
CA LEU A 14 12.37 -7.10 -0.14
C LEU A 14 11.60 -8.18 0.62
N GLN A 15 12.30 -9.06 1.33
CA GLN A 15 11.65 -10.14 2.06
C GLN A 15 10.80 -9.62 3.22
N ARG A 16 11.29 -8.58 3.91
CA ARG A 16 10.52 -7.92 4.97
C ARG A 16 9.23 -7.33 4.41
N SER A 17 9.31 -6.66 3.26
CA SER A 17 8.15 -6.04 2.64
C SER A 17 7.14 -7.07 2.14
N ILE A 18 7.61 -8.16 1.54
CA ILE A 18 6.74 -9.28 1.12
C ILE A 18 5.98 -9.82 2.34
N SER A 19 6.69 -10.08 3.43
CA SER A 19 6.07 -10.60 4.65
C SER A 19 5.04 -9.63 5.22
N PHE A 20 5.34 -8.33 5.19
CA PHE A 20 4.42 -7.29 5.67
C PHE A 20 3.10 -7.32 4.90
N PHE A 21 3.16 -7.27 3.58
CA PHE A 21 1.94 -7.21 2.76
C PHE A 21 1.16 -8.53 2.77
N LYS A 22 1.86 -9.66 2.89
CA LYS A 22 1.19 -10.96 3.08
C LYS A 22 0.44 -10.99 4.42
N ALA A 23 1.01 -10.42 5.46
CA ALA A 23 0.35 -10.34 6.78
C ALA A 23 -0.94 -9.52 6.73
N LEU A 24 -1.03 -8.55 5.81
CA LEU A 24 -2.26 -7.78 5.60
C LEU A 24 -3.32 -8.56 4.82
N GLY A 25 -2.97 -9.70 4.28
CA GLY A 25 -3.90 -10.54 3.51
C GLY A 25 -3.76 -10.41 2.00
N PHE A 26 -2.78 -9.64 1.52
CA PHE A 26 -2.54 -9.51 0.08
C PHE A 26 -1.74 -10.72 -0.44
N VAL A 27 -1.80 -10.95 -1.73
CA VAL A 27 -1.24 -12.15 -2.36
C VAL A 27 0.09 -11.84 -3.02
N HIS A 28 1.12 -12.59 -2.65
CA HIS A 28 2.41 -12.55 -3.34
C HIS A 28 2.33 -13.43 -4.60
N ASN A 29 2.61 -12.85 -5.77
CA ASN A 29 2.62 -13.58 -7.03
C ASN A 29 4.06 -13.93 -7.43
N PRO A 30 4.50 -15.19 -7.23
CA PRO A 30 5.88 -15.56 -7.52
C PRO A 30 6.22 -15.59 -9.01
N GLN A 31 5.23 -15.68 -9.89
CA GLN A 31 5.46 -15.70 -11.34
C GLN A 31 6.02 -14.37 -11.85
N PHE A 32 5.70 -13.27 -11.17
CA PHE A 32 6.19 -11.94 -11.53
C PHE A 32 7.13 -11.39 -10.46
N SER A 33 7.89 -12.29 -9.82
CA SER A 33 8.80 -11.94 -8.73
C SER A 33 10.15 -12.60 -8.96
N ASP A 34 11.22 -11.91 -8.53
CA ASP A 34 12.58 -12.44 -8.52
C ASP A 34 13.32 -11.89 -7.28
N ASP A 35 14.65 -11.94 -7.27
CA ASP A 35 15.45 -11.49 -6.13
C ASP A 35 15.43 -9.97 -5.95
N THR A 36 15.01 -9.21 -6.96
CA THR A 36 15.05 -7.75 -6.96
C THR A 36 13.69 -7.09 -6.90
N ALA A 37 12.62 -7.83 -7.22
CA ALA A 37 11.28 -7.29 -7.26
C ALA A 37 10.24 -8.36 -6.92
N ALA A 38 9.15 -7.95 -6.30
CA ALA A 38 8.05 -8.83 -5.95
C ALA A 38 6.71 -8.19 -6.32
N CYS A 39 5.83 -8.97 -6.92
CA CYS A 39 4.48 -8.55 -7.24
C CYS A 39 3.54 -8.91 -6.09
N ILE A 40 2.88 -7.90 -5.53
CA ILE A 40 1.85 -8.07 -4.51
C ILE A 40 0.52 -7.70 -5.15
N VAL A 41 -0.42 -8.64 -5.17
CA VAL A 41 -1.75 -8.44 -5.74
C VAL A 41 -2.70 -8.00 -4.63
N ILE A 42 -3.26 -6.80 -4.78
CA ILE A 42 -4.25 -6.26 -3.84
C ILE A 42 -5.65 -6.63 -4.31
N SER A 43 -5.91 -6.49 -5.60
CA SER A 43 -7.17 -6.87 -6.23
C SER A 43 -6.92 -7.18 -7.71
N ASP A 44 -7.96 -7.56 -8.43
CA ASP A 44 -7.85 -7.81 -9.88
C ASP A 44 -7.34 -6.59 -10.65
N ALA A 45 -7.61 -5.39 -10.14
CA ALA A 45 -7.27 -4.14 -10.80
C ALA A 45 -6.01 -3.48 -10.24
N ILE A 46 -5.51 -3.91 -9.08
CA ILE A 46 -4.45 -3.21 -8.35
C ILE A 46 -3.35 -4.18 -7.95
N SER A 47 -2.13 -3.90 -8.42
CA SER A 47 -0.93 -4.63 -8.01
C SER A 47 0.17 -3.66 -7.62
N VAL A 48 1.02 -4.09 -6.69
CA VAL A 48 2.16 -3.33 -6.23
C VAL A 48 3.42 -4.11 -6.56
N MET A 49 4.37 -3.45 -7.23
CA MET A 49 5.68 -4.02 -7.49
C MET A 49 6.65 -3.46 -6.47
N LEU A 50 7.01 -4.28 -5.50
CA LEU A 50 8.03 -3.95 -4.52
C LEU A 50 9.38 -4.20 -5.16
N SER A 51 10.23 -3.20 -5.23
CA SER A 51 11.53 -3.31 -5.92
C SER A 51 12.65 -2.87 -4.99
N SER A 52 13.79 -3.58 -5.04
CA SER A 52 14.97 -3.10 -4.35
C SER A 52 15.32 -1.71 -4.86
N HIS A 53 16.06 -0.93 -4.07
CA HIS A 53 16.47 0.41 -4.50
C HIS A 53 17.27 0.37 -5.80
N ALA A 54 18.17 -0.60 -5.95
CA ALA A 54 18.95 -0.76 -7.17
C ALA A 54 18.06 -1.05 -8.37
N LYS A 55 17.06 -1.92 -8.20
CA LYS A 55 16.11 -2.25 -9.28
C LYS A 55 15.23 -1.05 -9.61
N PHE A 56 14.74 -0.34 -8.61
CA PHE A 56 13.91 0.84 -8.81
C PHE A 56 14.64 1.92 -9.63
N ARG A 57 15.94 2.09 -9.37
CA ARG A 57 16.76 3.07 -10.11
C ARG A 57 16.86 2.76 -11.60
N GLU A 58 16.63 1.53 -12.02
CA GLU A 58 16.62 1.18 -13.44
C GLU A 58 15.39 1.74 -14.17
N PHE A 59 14.33 2.08 -13.43
CA PHE A 59 13.08 2.59 -14.03
C PHE A 59 13.04 4.10 -14.12
N THR A 60 13.93 4.82 -13.43
CA THR A 60 13.89 6.28 -13.40
C THR A 60 15.31 6.84 -13.25
N PRO A 61 15.62 7.96 -13.94
CA PRO A 61 16.91 8.63 -13.74
C PRO A 61 16.95 9.50 -12.48
N LYS A 62 15.80 9.71 -11.81
CA LYS A 62 15.73 10.56 -10.63
C LYS A 62 16.15 9.78 -9.39
N ALA A 63 16.59 10.51 -8.37
CA ALA A 63 16.92 9.92 -7.08
C ALA A 63 15.69 9.29 -6.44
N VAL A 64 15.90 8.15 -5.77
CA VAL A 64 14.84 7.50 -4.99
C VAL A 64 14.50 8.40 -3.80
N CYS A 65 13.20 8.65 -3.60
CA CYS A 65 12.72 9.45 -2.46
C CYS A 65 13.04 8.74 -1.16
N ASP A 66 13.64 9.47 -0.20
CA ASP A 66 13.87 8.95 1.15
C ASP A 66 12.60 9.11 1.97
N THR A 67 11.82 8.04 2.08
CA THR A 67 10.53 8.03 2.74
C THR A 67 10.62 8.04 4.27
N SER A 68 11.83 8.03 4.83
CA SER A 68 12.01 8.29 6.27
C SER A 68 11.87 9.77 6.61
N VAL A 69 12.08 10.67 5.64
CA VAL A 69 12.06 12.12 5.85
C VAL A 69 11.14 12.87 4.89
N ALA A 70 10.70 12.24 3.82
CA ALA A 70 9.85 12.86 2.80
C ALA A 70 8.90 11.84 2.23
N ILE A 71 7.81 12.29 1.62
CA ILE A 71 6.86 11.39 0.97
C ILE A 71 6.54 11.92 -0.42
N GLU A 72 6.50 11.03 -1.39
CA GLU A 72 6.16 11.40 -2.76
C GLU A 72 4.67 11.17 -3.04
N VAL A 73 4.11 10.08 -2.52
CA VAL A 73 2.76 9.68 -2.87
C VAL A 73 2.06 9.08 -1.65
N LEU A 74 0.76 9.33 -1.55
CA LEU A 74 -0.13 8.64 -0.61
C LEU A 74 -1.05 7.75 -1.44
N ILE A 75 -1.12 6.49 -1.09
CA ILE A 75 -1.92 5.50 -1.81
C ILE A 75 -3.14 5.19 -0.95
N SER A 76 -4.33 5.49 -1.47
CA SER A 76 -5.57 5.25 -0.73
C SER A 76 -6.33 4.10 -1.38
N LEU A 77 -6.76 3.15 -0.54
CA LEU A 77 -7.51 1.98 -0.95
C LEU A 77 -8.91 2.03 -0.34
N SER A 78 -9.92 1.76 -1.15
CA SER A 78 -11.29 1.65 -0.66
C SER A 78 -11.51 0.28 -0.03
N CYS A 79 -12.19 0.26 1.11
CA CYS A 79 -12.52 -0.95 1.86
C CYS A 79 -14.02 -1.19 1.87
N GLU A 80 -14.41 -2.44 2.04
CA GLU A 80 -15.82 -2.84 2.01
C GLU A 80 -16.58 -2.44 3.29
N SER A 81 -15.85 -2.22 4.40
CA SER A 81 -16.46 -1.92 5.69
C SER A 81 -15.49 -1.15 6.57
N ARG A 82 -16.05 -0.54 7.63
CA ARG A 82 -15.24 0.09 8.69
C ARG A 82 -14.35 -0.93 9.38
N GLU A 83 -14.89 -2.13 9.60
CA GLU A 83 -14.18 -3.22 10.23
C GLU A 83 -12.95 -3.61 9.42
N GLN A 84 -13.04 -3.60 8.09
CA GLN A 84 -11.90 -3.88 7.22
C GLN A 84 -10.82 -2.81 7.36
N VAL A 85 -11.20 -1.52 7.45
CA VAL A 85 -10.23 -0.44 7.69
C VAL A 85 -9.49 -0.69 9.00
N ASP A 86 -10.23 -0.94 10.09
CA ASP A 86 -9.63 -1.15 11.40
C ASP A 86 -8.75 -2.41 11.44
N GLU A 87 -9.19 -3.47 10.79
CA GLU A 87 -8.46 -4.73 10.74
C GLU A 87 -7.14 -4.59 9.98
N LEU A 88 -7.13 -3.89 8.85
CA LEU A 88 -5.92 -3.69 8.07
C LEU A 88 -4.90 -2.84 8.84
N VAL A 89 -5.33 -1.78 9.52
CA VAL A 89 -4.42 -0.98 10.35
C VAL A 89 -3.86 -1.83 11.49
N ALA A 90 -4.69 -2.62 12.16
CA ALA A 90 -4.23 -3.49 13.25
C ALA A 90 -3.19 -4.51 12.75
N LYS A 91 -3.44 -5.12 11.59
CA LYS A 91 -2.49 -6.05 10.98
C LYS A 91 -1.18 -5.36 10.59
N ALA A 92 -1.27 -4.15 10.05
CA ALA A 92 -0.09 -3.37 9.70
C ALA A 92 0.77 -3.07 10.92
N LEU A 93 0.16 -2.65 12.02
CA LEU A 93 0.88 -2.38 13.26
C LEU A 93 1.53 -3.65 13.82
N ALA A 94 0.83 -4.78 13.78
CA ALA A 94 1.36 -6.06 14.25
C ALA A 94 2.49 -6.58 13.36
N ALA A 95 2.51 -6.20 12.08
CA ALA A 95 3.51 -6.68 11.12
C ALA A 95 4.73 -5.77 10.99
N GLY A 96 4.85 -4.74 11.81
CA GLY A 96 6.02 -3.85 11.81
C GLY A 96 5.81 -2.50 11.15
N GLY A 97 4.59 -2.19 10.74
CA GLY A 97 4.23 -0.86 10.27
C GLY A 97 3.89 0.08 11.41
N SER A 98 3.45 1.28 11.05
CA SER A 98 3.05 2.30 12.01
C SER A 98 1.82 3.06 11.51
N THR A 99 1.38 4.04 12.27
CA THR A 99 0.33 4.96 11.85
C THR A 99 0.69 6.36 12.36
N TYR A 100 0.24 7.38 11.65
CA TYR A 100 0.47 8.79 12.03
C TYR A 100 -0.84 9.53 12.31
N ASP A 101 -1.97 8.84 12.22
CA ASP A 101 -3.27 9.46 12.42
C ASP A 101 -4.17 8.60 13.31
N LYS A 102 -5.42 9.03 13.44
CA LYS A 102 -6.46 8.34 14.19
C LYS A 102 -7.61 8.03 13.25
N PRO A 103 -8.43 7.01 13.56
CA PRO A 103 -9.66 6.79 12.79
C PRO A 103 -10.52 8.05 12.78
N GLU A 104 -11.03 8.43 11.62
CA GLU A 104 -11.93 9.56 11.48
C GLU A 104 -13.22 9.14 10.80
N ASP A 105 -14.34 9.54 11.41
CA ASP A 105 -15.67 9.27 10.90
C ASP A 105 -16.29 10.59 10.44
N PHE A 106 -16.42 10.73 9.11
CA PHE A 106 -17.00 11.92 8.50
C PHE A 106 -18.51 11.75 8.22
N GLY A 107 -19.12 10.66 8.70
CA GLY A 107 -20.50 10.31 8.40
C GLY A 107 -20.66 9.54 7.10
N PHE A 108 -20.23 10.13 5.98
CA PHE A 108 -20.29 9.47 4.68
C PHE A 108 -19.05 8.63 4.38
N MET A 109 -17.98 8.82 5.15
CA MET A 109 -16.70 8.17 4.92
C MET A 109 -16.00 7.92 6.26
N TYR A 110 -15.38 6.76 6.38
CA TYR A 110 -14.56 6.39 7.53
C TYR A 110 -13.15 6.12 7.06
N THR A 111 -12.15 6.74 7.70
CA THR A 111 -10.76 6.65 7.25
C THR A 111 -9.80 6.34 8.39
N HIS A 112 -8.73 5.67 8.07
CA HIS A 112 -7.54 5.51 8.90
C HIS A 112 -6.37 5.19 7.98
N SER A 113 -5.14 5.38 8.45
CA SER A 113 -3.95 5.18 7.62
C SER A 113 -2.95 4.27 8.31
N PHE A 114 -2.07 3.67 7.52
CA PHE A 114 -0.88 3.01 8.04
C PHE A 114 0.34 3.42 7.20
N VAL A 115 1.51 3.19 7.79
CA VAL A 115 2.80 3.40 7.12
C VAL A 115 3.48 2.04 7.09
N ASP A 116 3.97 1.64 5.92
CA ASP A 116 4.68 0.37 5.79
C ASP A 116 6.11 0.48 6.36
N PRO A 117 6.86 -0.63 6.46
CA PRO A 117 8.21 -0.60 7.04
C PRO A 117 9.20 0.30 6.32
N ASP A 118 8.93 0.66 5.06
CA ASP A 118 9.79 1.55 4.29
C ASP A 118 9.37 3.02 4.35
N GLY A 119 8.28 3.33 5.06
CA GLY A 119 7.80 4.70 5.20
C GLY A 119 6.80 5.13 4.16
N HIS A 120 6.34 4.23 3.29
CA HIS A 120 5.28 4.56 2.32
C HIS A 120 3.94 4.69 3.04
N GLY A 121 3.17 5.74 2.71
CA GLY A 121 1.89 6.03 3.34
C GLY A 121 0.73 5.43 2.59
N TRP A 122 -0.14 4.74 3.33
CA TRP A 122 -1.32 4.06 2.82
C TRP A 122 -2.56 4.54 3.55
N GLY A 123 -3.50 5.12 2.80
CA GLY A 123 -4.80 5.49 3.34
C GLY A 123 -5.82 4.40 3.10
N LEU A 124 -6.69 4.19 4.07
CA LEU A 124 -7.78 3.23 3.96
C LEU A 124 -9.08 4.00 4.17
N LEU A 125 -10.06 3.76 3.32
CA LEU A 125 -11.34 4.44 3.44
C LEU A 125 -12.51 3.51 3.13
N HIS A 126 -13.60 3.72 3.86
CA HIS A 126 -14.88 3.08 3.57
C HIS A 126 -15.92 4.18 3.33
N MET A 127 -16.54 4.15 2.17
CA MET A 127 -17.63 5.06 1.83
C MET A 127 -18.94 4.41 2.23
N VAL A 128 -19.65 5.04 3.16
CA VAL A 128 -20.96 4.53 3.62
C VAL A 128 -21.97 4.60 2.48
N SER A 129 -21.90 5.67 1.70
CA SER A 129 -22.69 5.81 0.49
C SER A 129 -21.92 6.64 -0.51
N GLN A 130 -22.03 6.28 -1.79
CA GLN A 130 -21.43 7.09 -2.85
C GLN A 130 -22.51 8.01 -3.43
N PRO A 131 -22.18 9.29 -3.70
CA PRO A 131 -23.09 10.15 -4.40
C PRO A 131 -23.43 9.55 -5.77
N ALA A 132 -24.68 9.67 -6.19
CA ALA A 132 -25.07 9.23 -7.52
C ALA A 132 -24.28 10.02 -8.58
N PRO A 133 -23.89 9.40 -9.70
CA PRO A 133 -23.26 10.13 -10.79
C PRO A 133 -24.22 11.21 -11.30
N GLN A 134 -23.65 12.39 -11.54
CA GLN A 134 -24.44 13.53 -12.02
C GLN A 134 -24.16 13.81 -13.47
#